data_fe00b49b2b1bfb1246ce87d6d0298a89
#
_entry.id   fe00b49b2b1bfb1246ce87d6d0298a89
#
_cell.length_a   1.000
_cell.length_b   1.000
_cell.length_c   1.000
_cell.angle_alpha   90.00
_cell.angle_beta   90.00
_cell.angle_gamma   90.00
#
_symmetry.space_group_name_H-M   'P 1'
#
loop_
_entity.id
_entity.type
_entity.pdbx_description
1 polymer ?
#
loop_
_entity_poly.entity_id
_entity_poly.type
_entity_poly.pdbx_seq_one_letter_code
_entity_poly.pdbx_strand_id
1 'polypeptide(L)'
;MTELLLEQEDLWTHLQNTEKPVVIYGMGDGALKIMRVMERYNIPLRGIFASDGFVRGHSFEGFPVKHLADMEEEFGEFIILMAFAIHDEATTEMIHRIAAKHEFYAPDVPVAGDNLFTMDFYREHQKEFEQVYEWLADEQSRIVYRDILNFKVSGKLNYLTHCETSIAEAYENIIKPDENEDYADLGAYKGDTIQELLGFTNGKVNSVTAFEPDRKNYKKLCLNVEAMGLSEKSNLLNVAAYKESGTMLFSNKAGRQSALSKTEGIETPVDSLDNAMDGRRVSFINMDVEGGEKEALEGCRKTIELWKPKMLVSAYHRSEDLYALPMQIRQLCPEYRFYFRHYRYIPAWDTNLYCIP
;
A
#
# COMPACT_ATOMS: atom_id res chain seq x y z
N MET A 1 0.79 15.27 -25.51
CA MET A 1 0.88 14.86 -24.10
C MET A 1 -0.22 13.84 -23.87
N THR A 2 0.09 12.72 -23.30
CA THR A 2 -0.92 11.70 -22.93
C THR A 2 -1.65 12.22 -21.71
N GLU A 3 -2.97 12.35 -21.78
CA GLU A 3 -3.79 12.72 -20.63
C GLU A 3 -3.78 11.54 -19.64
N LEU A 4 -3.16 11.72 -18.49
CA LEU A 4 -3.04 10.65 -17.48
C LEU A 4 -4.35 10.47 -16.71
N LEU A 5 -5.05 11.56 -16.44
CA LEU A 5 -6.30 11.53 -15.71
C LEU A 5 -7.47 11.58 -16.70
N LEU A 6 -8.32 10.56 -16.66
CA LEU A 6 -9.52 10.39 -17.50
C LEU A 6 -10.78 10.92 -16.81
N GLU A 7 -10.74 10.97 -15.48
CA GLU A 7 -11.84 11.46 -14.66
C GLU A 7 -11.92 13.00 -14.69
N GLN A 8 -13.14 13.53 -14.67
CA GLN A 8 -13.39 14.97 -14.73
C GLN A 8 -13.64 15.59 -13.34
N GLU A 9 -14.02 14.78 -12.37
CA GLU A 9 -14.23 15.15 -10.97
C GLU A 9 -13.72 14.05 -10.05
N ASP A 10 -13.37 14.37 -8.79
CA ASP A 10 -13.05 13.39 -7.79
C ASP A 10 -14.30 12.86 -7.07
N LEU A 11 -14.13 11.69 -6.42
CA LEU A 11 -15.20 11.01 -5.70
C LEU A 11 -15.90 11.93 -4.68
N TRP A 12 -15.14 12.73 -3.95
CA TRP A 12 -15.69 13.55 -2.88
C TRP A 12 -16.54 14.69 -3.41
N THR A 13 -16.14 15.30 -4.52
CA THR A 13 -16.92 16.28 -5.28
C THR A 13 -18.19 15.65 -5.84
N HIS A 14 -18.10 14.46 -6.41
CA HIS A 14 -19.26 13.70 -6.90
C HIS A 14 -20.26 13.42 -5.77
N LEU A 15 -19.78 12.91 -4.63
CA LEU A 15 -20.63 12.59 -3.47
C LEU A 15 -21.25 13.83 -2.83
N GLN A 16 -20.60 14.99 -2.90
CA GLN A 16 -21.13 16.25 -2.40
C GLN A 16 -22.30 16.75 -3.25
N ASN A 17 -22.30 16.45 -4.53
CA ASN A 17 -23.29 16.91 -5.49
C ASN A 17 -24.44 15.90 -5.74
N THR A 18 -24.38 14.70 -5.18
CA THR A 18 -25.41 13.67 -5.37
C THR A 18 -26.61 13.88 -4.45
N GLU A 19 -27.79 13.53 -4.98
CA GLU A 19 -29.03 13.45 -4.17
C GLU A 19 -29.26 12.03 -3.63
N LYS A 20 -28.52 11.02 -4.10
CA LYS A 20 -28.64 9.64 -3.66
C LYS A 20 -28.14 9.46 -2.22
N PRO A 21 -28.81 8.63 -1.42
CA PRO A 21 -28.30 8.23 -0.11
C PRO A 21 -26.91 7.60 -0.23
N VAL A 22 -25.97 7.98 0.64
CA VAL A 22 -24.63 7.40 0.70
C VAL A 22 -24.55 6.50 1.93
N VAL A 23 -24.17 5.24 1.73
CA VAL A 23 -24.01 4.24 2.78
C VAL A 23 -22.58 3.68 2.80
N ILE A 24 -22.11 3.25 3.96
CA ILE A 24 -20.81 2.61 4.11
C ILE A 24 -20.99 1.10 4.23
N TYR A 25 -20.22 0.35 3.44
CA TYR A 25 -20.09 -1.08 3.55
C TYR A 25 -18.85 -1.44 4.37
N GLY A 26 -19.05 -1.90 5.58
CA GLY A 26 -18.01 -2.30 6.52
C GLY A 26 -17.90 -1.39 7.74
N MET A 27 -17.04 -1.79 8.66
CA MET A 27 -16.80 -1.18 9.96
C MET A 27 -15.31 -1.20 10.28
N GLY A 28 -14.86 -0.34 11.19
CA GLY A 28 -13.48 -0.29 11.64
C GLY A 28 -12.72 0.94 11.15
N ASP A 29 -11.41 0.90 11.11
CA ASP A 29 -10.57 2.08 10.83
C ASP A 29 -10.83 2.69 9.45
N GLY A 30 -11.03 1.86 8.42
CA GLY A 30 -11.38 2.34 7.07
C GLY A 30 -12.67 3.15 7.05
N ALA A 31 -13.72 2.66 7.75
CA ALA A 31 -14.98 3.38 7.86
C ALA A 31 -14.81 4.70 8.61
N LEU A 32 -14.03 4.72 9.71
CA LEU A 32 -13.74 5.96 10.45
C LEU A 32 -13.00 6.98 9.61
N LYS A 33 -12.04 6.55 8.79
CA LYS A 33 -11.31 7.43 7.87
C LYS A 33 -12.26 8.03 6.83
N ILE A 34 -13.09 7.20 6.19
CA ILE A 34 -14.08 7.63 5.19
C ILE A 34 -15.07 8.62 5.82
N MET A 35 -15.62 8.32 7.00
CA MET A 35 -16.55 9.20 7.71
C MET A 35 -15.95 10.57 8.00
N ARG A 36 -14.69 10.65 8.43
CA ARG A 36 -13.99 11.94 8.64
C ARG A 36 -13.87 12.77 7.36
N VAL A 37 -13.63 12.11 6.22
CA VAL A 37 -13.61 12.82 4.93
C VAL A 37 -15.01 13.25 4.52
N MET A 38 -16.03 12.40 4.67
CA MET A 38 -17.43 12.76 4.43
C MET A 38 -17.86 13.98 5.27
N GLU A 39 -17.47 14.04 6.55
CA GLU A 39 -17.72 15.19 7.42
C GLU A 39 -17.05 16.46 6.88
N ARG A 40 -15.79 16.39 6.45
CA ARG A 40 -15.05 17.51 5.85
C ARG A 40 -15.74 18.07 4.59
N TYR A 41 -16.33 17.20 3.79
CA TYR A 41 -17.05 17.56 2.57
C TYR A 41 -18.57 17.81 2.77
N ASN A 42 -19.07 17.75 4.02
CA ASN A 42 -20.48 17.84 4.35
C ASN A 42 -21.37 16.81 3.62
N ILE A 43 -20.86 15.59 3.42
CA ILE A 43 -21.59 14.48 2.81
C ILE A 43 -22.34 13.73 3.90
N PRO A 44 -23.68 13.66 3.88
CA PRO A 44 -24.45 12.99 4.92
C PRO A 44 -24.38 11.47 4.77
N LEU A 45 -23.85 10.78 5.78
CA LEU A 45 -23.96 9.32 5.88
C LEU A 45 -25.40 8.93 6.22
N ARG A 46 -25.97 7.97 5.48
CA ARG A 46 -27.36 7.50 5.67
C ARG A 46 -27.48 6.14 6.32
N GLY A 47 -26.46 5.30 6.23
CA GLY A 47 -26.48 3.98 6.83
C GLY A 47 -25.16 3.25 6.77
N ILE A 48 -25.06 2.20 7.57
CA ILE A 48 -23.89 1.30 7.57
C ILE A 48 -24.41 -0.13 7.47
N PHE A 49 -23.82 -0.89 6.56
CA PHE A 49 -24.12 -2.32 6.45
C PHE A 49 -22.86 -3.16 6.42
N ALA A 50 -23.01 -4.44 6.69
CA ALA A 50 -21.92 -5.42 6.66
C ALA A 50 -22.37 -6.72 6.00
N SER A 51 -21.41 -7.57 5.64
CA SER A 51 -21.70 -8.94 5.20
C SER A 51 -22.42 -9.71 6.31
N ASP A 52 -23.31 -10.65 5.95
CA ASP A 52 -24.23 -11.32 6.88
C ASP A 52 -23.57 -11.88 8.15
N GLY A 53 -22.40 -12.45 8.05
CA GLY A 53 -21.65 -12.98 9.19
C GLY A 53 -21.19 -11.91 10.21
N PHE A 54 -21.24 -10.64 9.84
CA PHE A 54 -20.83 -9.51 10.68
C PHE A 54 -22.01 -8.68 11.22
N VAL A 55 -23.24 -8.91 10.77
CA VAL A 55 -24.45 -8.28 11.30
C VAL A 55 -24.88 -8.99 12.58
N ARG A 56 -24.70 -8.34 13.74
CA ARG A 56 -24.89 -8.95 15.07
C ARG A 56 -25.81 -8.12 15.97
N GLY A 57 -26.65 -7.25 15.39
CA GLY A 57 -27.56 -6.38 16.15
C GLY A 57 -26.86 -5.29 16.97
N HIS A 58 -25.65 -4.88 16.57
CA HIS A 58 -24.87 -3.81 17.20
C HIS A 58 -24.90 -2.53 16.35
N SER A 59 -24.40 -1.46 16.93
CA SER A 59 -24.23 -0.19 16.22
C SER A 59 -22.74 0.14 16.06
N PHE A 60 -22.41 0.87 14.99
CA PHE A 60 -21.09 1.45 14.76
C PHE A 60 -21.24 2.97 14.58
N GLU A 61 -20.54 3.77 15.37
CA GLU A 61 -20.60 5.24 15.35
C GLU A 61 -22.03 5.80 15.36
N GLY A 62 -22.92 5.18 16.16
CA GLY A 62 -24.32 5.59 16.31
C GLY A 62 -25.28 5.07 15.23
N PHE A 63 -24.77 4.41 14.18
CA PHE A 63 -25.59 3.77 13.14
C PHE A 63 -25.84 2.29 13.47
N PRO A 64 -27.07 1.78 13.38
CA PRO A 64 -27.30 0.34 13.44
C PRO A 64 -26.65 -0.32 12.23
N VAL A 65 -25.90 -1.41 12.46
CA VAL A 65 -25.30 -2.20 11.37
C VAL A 65 -26.35 -3.13 10.81
N LYS A 66 -26.69 -2.97 9.53
CA LYS A 66 -27.77 -3.66 8.82
C LYS A 66 -27.24 -4.63 7.77
N HIS A 67 -28.12 -5.41 7.17
CA HIS A 67 -27.84 -6.19 5.97
C HIS A 67 -27.96 -5.34 4.70
N LEU A 68 -27.34 -5.75 3.59
CA LEU A 68 -27.51 -5.08 2.31
C LEU A 68 -28.98 -5.03 1.88
N ALA A 69 -29.75 -6.12 2.09
CA ALA A 69 -31.17 -6.17 1.76
C ALA A 69 -32.00 -5.13 2.51
N ASP A 70 -31.64 -4.81 3.76
CA ASP A 70 -32.31 -3.76 4.53
C ASP A 70 -32.06 -2.36 3.92
N MET A 71 -30.85 -2.12 3.35
CA MET A 71 -30.52 -0.89 2.64
C MET A 71 -31.30 -0.78 1.32
N GLU A 72 -31.41 -1.90 0.57
CA GLU A 72 -32.19 -1.99 -0.67
C GLU A 72 -33.67 -1.69 -0.43
N GLU A 73 -34.25 -2.22 0.66
CA GLU A 73 -35.65 -1.97 1.06
C GLU A 73 -35.86 -0.51 1.50
N GLU A 74 -34.90 0.07 2.24
CA GLU A 74 -35.06 1.41 2.83
C GLU A 74 -34.84 2.52 1.78
N PHE A 75 -33.85 2.38 0.91
CA PHE A 75 -33.41 3.47 0.02
C PHE A 75 -33.71 3.22 -1.47
N GLY A 76 -33.85 1.99 -1.92
CA GLY A 76 -33.97 1.65 -3.33
C GLY A 76 -32.66 1.90 -4.07
N GLU A 77 -32.44 3.11 -4.60
CA GLU A 77 -31.16 3.52 -5.21
C GLU A 77 -30.30 4.28 -4.19
N PHE A 78 -29.04 3.85 -4.04
CA PHE A 78 -28.07 4.46 -3.12
C PHE A 78 -26.64 4.21 -3.60
N ILE A 79 -25.68 4.95 -3.03
CA ILE A 79 -24.26 4.82 -3.30
C ILE A 79 -23.60 4.05 -2.15
N ILE A 80 -22.75 3.08 -2.50
CA ILE A 80 -21.99 2.26 -1.55
C ILE A 80 -20.53 2.70 -1.52
N LEU A 81 -20.03 3.01 -0.33
CA LEU A 81 -18.60 3.24 -0.07
C LEU A 81 -18.02 2.04 0.68
N MET A 82 -17.13 1.29 0.04
CA MET A 82 -16.43 0.17 0.63
C MET A 82 -15.36 0.67 1.62
N ALA A 83 -15.39 0.14 2.84
CA ALA A 83 -14.56 0.63 3.95
C ALA A 83 -13.60 -0.43 4.53
N PHE A 84 -13.28 -1.47 3.77
CA PHE A 84 -12.36 -2.54 4.18
C PHE A 84 -11.51 -2.98 2.99
N ALA A 85 -10.41 -3.66 3.29
CA ALA A 85 -9.48 -4.14 2.28
C ALA A 85 -9.66 -5.64 2.02
N ILE A 86 -9.54 -6.07 0.76
CA ILE A 86 -9.65 -7.45 0.34
C ILE A 86 -8.64 -7.79 -0.76
N HIS A 87 -8.22 -9.06 -0.80
CA HIS A 87 -7.35 -9.60 -1.85
C HIS A 87 -7.70 -11.04 -2.22
N ASP A 88 -8.62 -11.69 -1.48
CA ASP A 88 -9.06 -13.03 -1.82
C ASP A 88 -10.10 -13.03 -2.96
N GLU A 89 -10.03 -14.04 -3.81
CA GLU A 89 -10.83 -14.14 -5.04
C GLU A 89 -12.33 -14.17 -4.75
N ALA A 90 -12.76 -14.99 -3.78
CA ALA A 90 -14.18 -15.19 -3.50
C ALA A 90 -14.86 -13.89 -3.01
N THR A 91 -14.19 -13.15 -2.12
CA THR A 91 -14.70 -11.86 -1.63
C THR A 91 -14.65 -10.81 -2.74
N THR A 92 -13.59 -10.79 -3.56
CA THR A 92 -13.48 -9.87 -4.72
C THR A 92 -14.63 -10.08 -5.71
N GLU A 93 -14.96 -11.34 -6.06
CA GLU A 93 -16.10 -11.64 -6.92
C GLU A 93 -17.44 -11.22 -6.30
N MET A 94 -17.60 -11.37 -4.99
CA MET A 94 -18.79 -10.89 -4.27
C MET A 94 -18.93 -9.38 -4.39
N ILE A 95 -17.85 -8.64 -4.18
CA ILE A 95 -17.82 -7.18 -4.33
C ILE A 95 -18.20 -6.75 -5.75
N HIS A 96 -17.62 -7.39 -6.78
CA HIS A 96 -17.99 -7.09 -8.17
C HIS A 96 -19.47 -7.37 -8.48
N ARG A 97 -20.06 -8.41 -7.88
CA ARG A 97 -21.52 -8.68 -8.01
C ARG A 97 -22.38 -7.59 -7.37
N ILE A 98 -21.96 -7.02 -6.24
CA ILE A 98 -22.65 -5.88 -5.61
C ILE A 98 -22.47 -4.63 -6.47
N ALA A 99 -21.22 -4.33 -6.90
CA ALA A 99 -20.91 -3.20 -7.75
C ALA A 99 -21.61 -3.21 -9.13
N ALA A 100 -21.97 -4.39 -9.63
CA ALA A 100 -22.74 -4.51 -10.86
C ALA A 100 -24.23 -4.10 -10.71
N LYS A 101 -24.74 -4.02 -9.48
CA LYS A 101 -26.14 -3.67 -9.18
C LYS A 101 -26.32 -2.28 -8.60
N HIS A 102 -25.30 -1.77 -7.93
CA HIS A 102 -25.32 -0.51 -7.20
C HIS A 102 -24.20 0.41 -7.69
N GLU A 103 -24.40 1.69 -7.54
CA GLU A 103 -23.32 2.67 -7.66
C GLU A 103 -22.35 2.45 -6.50
N PHE A 104 -21.13 2.04 -6.81
CA PHE A 104 -20.19 1.47 -5.85
C PHE A 104 -18.78 2.05 -6.00
N TYR A 105 -18.19 2.45 -4.90
CA TYR A 105 -16.84 3.00 -4.86
C TYR A 105 -16.03 2.38 -3.72
N ALA A 106 -14.71 2.22 -3.94
CA ALA A 106 -13.73 1.97 -2.90
C ALA A 106 -12.89 3.24 -2.71
N PRO A 107 -13.27 4.14 -1.77
CA PRO A 107 -12.57 5.41 -1.59
C PRO A 107 -11.10 5.21 -1.27
N ASP A 108 -10.21 5.92 -1.98
CA ASP A 108 -8.81 6.00 -1.61
C ASP A 108 -8.66 6.99 -0.44
N VAL A 109 -8.48 6.45 0.75
CA VAL A 109 -8.11 7.21 1.94
C VAL A 109 -6.70 6.79 2.35
N PRO A 110 -5.76 7.73 2.56
CA PRO A 110 -4.36 7.39 2.77
C PRO A 110 -4.18 6.49 3.99
N VAL A 111 -3.28 5.51 3.87
CA VAL A 111 -2.88 4.65 4.98
C VAL A 111 -2.13 5.50 6.01
N ALA A 112 -1.21 6.35 5.54
CA ALA A 112 -0.39 7.26 6.33
C ALA A 112 -0.48 8.70 5.82
N GLY A 113 -0.35 9.68 6.72
CA GLY A 113 -0.49 11.10 6.38
C GLY A 113 -1.94 11.57 6.27
N ASP A 114 -2.10 12.85 5.91
CA ASP A 114 -3.39 13.53 5.87
C ASP A 114 -3.80 14.01 4.47
N ASN A 115 -2.91 13.85 3.47
CA ASN A 115 -3.15 14.29 2.10
C ASN A 115 -4.13 13.34 1.39
N LEU A 116 -5.30 13.86 1.06
CA LEU A 116 -6.29 13.13 0.28
C LEU A 116 -5.98 13.27 -1.21
N PHE A 117 -6.09 12.19 -1.97
CA PHE A 117 -5.90 12.21 -3.41
C PHE A 117 -7.15 12.76 -4.09
N THR A 118 -7.13 14.06 -4.39
CA THR A 118 -8.22 14.79 -5.06
C THR A 118 -7.81 15.26 -6.44
N MET A 119 -8.76 15.79 -7.20
CA MET A 119 -8.48 16.44 -8.48
C MET A 119 -7.50 17.62 -8.32
N ASP A 120 -7.62 18.40 -7.24
CA ASP A 120 -6.75 19.53 -6.97
C ASP A 120 -5.35 19.07 -6.57
N PHE A 121 -5.22 18.02 -5.74
CA PHE A 121 -3.93 17.39 -5.45
C PHE A 121 -3.22 16.92 -6.71
N TYR A 122 -3.94 16.25 -7.63
CA TYR A 122 -3.36 15.85 -8.90
C TYR A 122 -2.88 17.05 -9.73
N ARG A 123 -3.69 18.11 -9.86
CA ARG A 123 -3.34 19.33 -10.65
C ARG A 123 -2.12 20.04 -10.08
N GLU A 124 -2.00 20.09 -8.77
CA GLU A 124 -0.84 20.70 -8.08
C GLU A 124 0.47 19.95 -8.41
N HIS A 125 0.41 18.62 -8.53
CA HIS A 125 1.57 17.75 -8.77
C HIS A 125 1.59 17.11 -10.18
N GLN A 126 0.85 17.67 -11.13
CA GLN A 126 0.68 17.09 -12.46
C GLN A 126 2.03 16.86 -13.17
N LYS A 127 2.96 17.81 -13.05
CA LYS A 127 4.26 17.73 -13.71
C LYS A 127 5.11 16.59 -13.16
N GLU A 128 5.05 16.36 -11.86
CA GLU A 128 5.74 15.27 -11.20
C GLU A 128 5.16 13.92 -11.63
N PHE A 129 3.84 13.78 -11.70
CA PHE A 129 3.19 12.58 -12.20
C PHE A 129 3.52 12.31 -13.68
N GLU A 130 3.47 13.32 -14.53
CA GLU A 130 3.83 13.20 -15.95
C GLU A 130 5.30 12.82 -16.12
N GLN A 131 6.21 13.40 -15.33
CA GLN A 131 7.63 13.09 -15.36
C GLN A 131 7.91 11.64 -14.97
N VAL A 132 7.28 11.13 -13.91
CA VAL A 132 7.41 9.71 -13.52
C VAL A 132 6.86 8.79 -14.61
N TYR A 133 5.71 9.12 -15.19
CA TYR A 133 5.12 8.35 -16.28
C TYR A 133 6.08 8.20 -17.48
N GLU A 134 6.81 9.26 -17.83
CA GLU A 134 7.82 9.21 -18.90
C GLU A 134 9.01 8.31 -18.57
N TRP A 135 9.32 8.11 -17.28
CA TRP A 135 10.41 7.24 -16.83
C TRP A 135 10.06 5.76 -16.81
N LEU A 136 8.79 5.41 -16.96
CA LEU A 136 8.34 4.02 -16.86
C LEU A 136 8.87 3.19 -18.03
N ALA A 137 9.47 2.05 -17.68
CA ALA A 137 10.26 1.24 -18.61
C ALA A 137 9.43 0.39 -19.56
N ASP A 138 8.18 0.05 -19.21
CA ASP A 138 7.31 -0.78 -20.05
C ASP A 138 5.86 -0.26 -20.11
N GLU A 139 5.10 -0.77 -21.08
CA GLU A 139 3.72 -0.37 -21.30
C GLU A 139 2.80 -0.82 -20.17
N GLN A 140 3.04 -1.99 -19.56
CA GLN A 140 2.25 -2.45 -18.43
C GLN A 140 2.36 -1.50 -17.25
N SER A 141 3.53 -0.95 -16.96
CA SER A 141 3.74 0.05 -15.92
C SER A 141 2.97 1.34 -16.21
N ARG A 142 2.89 1.75 -17.48
CA ARG A 142 2.11 2.93 -17.89
C ARG A 142 0.62 2.72 -17.70
N ILE A 143 0.12 1.53 -18.02
CA ILE A 143 -1.28 1.14 -17.75
C ILE A 143 -1.55 1.17 -16.25
N VAL A 144 -0.75 0.48 -15.45
CA VAL A 144 -0.89 0.45 -13.98
C VAL A 144 -0.87 1.85 -13.40
N TYR A 145 0.12 2.65 -13.75
CA TYR A 145 0.29 4.00 -13.22
C TYR A 145 -0.91 4.90 -13.51
N ARG A 146 -1.36 4.93 -14.78
CA ARG A 146 -2.53 5.70 -15.18
C ARG A 146 -3.81 5.23 -14.47
N ASP A 147 -4.04 3.93 -14.42
CA ASP A 147 -5.25 3.38 -13.81
C ASP A 147 -5.28 3.59 -12.30
N ILE A 148 -4.14 3.47 -11.62
CA ILE A 148 -4.03 3.79 -10.19
C ILE A 148 -4.32 5.27 -9.91
N LEU A 149 -3.82 6.20 -10.74
CA LEU A 149 -4.16 7.63 -10.60
C LEU A 149 -5.67 7.87 -10.75
N ASN A 150 -6.31 7.23 -11.74
CA ASN A 150 -7.75 7.36 -11.96
C ASN A 150 -8.57 6.68 -10.84
N PHE A 151 -8.11 5.55 -10.34
CA PHE A 151 -8.71 4.91 -9.16
C PHE A 151 -8.64 5.81 -7.92
N LYS A 152 -7.47 6.36 -7.61
CA LYS A 152 -7.27 7.22 -6.43
C LYS A 152 -8.17 8.45 -6.43
N VAL A 153 -8.44 9.02 -7.59
CA VAL A 153 -9.37 10.15 -7.75
C VAL A 153 -10.82 9.70 -7.62
N SER A 154 -11.21 8.57 -8.22
CA SER A 154 -12.61 8.21 -8.42
C SER A 154 -13.14 7.10 -7.50
N GLY A 155 -12.27 6.26 -6.94
CA GLY A 155 -12.68 5.05 -6.22
C GLY A 155 -13.34 3.96 -7.07
N LYS A 156 -13.28 4.05 -8.41
CA LYS A 156 -13.94 3.13 -9.34
C LYS A 156 -13.14 1.83 -9.49
N LEU A 157 -13.77 0.69 -9.22
CA LEU A 157 -13.11 -0.62 -9.21
C LEU A 157 -12.59 -1.10 -10.57
N ASN A 158 -13.19 -0.63 -11.67
CA ASN A 158 -12.78 -1.03 -13.02
C ASN A 158 -11.31 -0.72 -13.33
N TYR A 159 -10.76 0.35 -12.76
CA TYR A 159 -9.34 0.69 -12.91
C TYR A 159 -8.43 -0.36 -12.28
N LEU A 160 -8.73 -0.81 -11.05
CA LEU A 160 -7.95 -1.85 -10.39
C LEU A 160 -8.01 -3.17 -11.14
N THR A 161 -9.22 -3.56 -11.60
CA THR A 161 -9.41 -4.79 -12.40
C THR A 161 -8.64 -4.74 -13.73
N HIS A 162 -8.61 -3.56 -14.40
CA HIS A 162 -7.94 -3.42 -15.69
C HIS A 162 -6.42 -3.47 -15.55
N CYS A 163 -5.85 -2.96 -14.48
CA CYS A 163 -4.40 -2.88 -14.30
C CYS A 163 -3.82 -4.03 -13.45
N GLU A 164 -4.63 -4.98 -12.98
CA GLU A 164 -4.18 -6.10 -12.15
C GLU A 164 -3.08 -6.91 -12.85
N THR A 165 -2.01 -7.19 -12.10
CA THR A 165 -0.89 -8.02 -12.53
C THR A 165 -0.63 -9.13 -11.52
N SER A 166 0.21 -10.11 -11.86
CA SER A 166 0.58 -11.18 -10.94
C SER A 166 1.96 -10.97 -10.33
N ILE A 167 2.16 -11.43 -9.10
CA ILE A 167 3.46 -11.46 -8.44
C ILE A 167 4.48 -12.24 -9.29
N ALA A 168 4.06 -13.39 -9.84
CA ALA A 168 4.92 -14.21 -10.68
C ALA A 168 5.47 -13.44 -11.89
N GLU A 169 4.63 -12.65 -12.58
CA GLU A 169 5.07 -11.81 -13.70
C GLU A 169 6.19 -10.84 -13.29
N ALA A 170 6.03 -10.17 -12.14
CA ALA A 170 7.04 -9.23 -11.65
C ALA A 170 8.36 -9.92 -11.28
N TYR A 171 8.29 -11.07 -10.62
CA TYR A 171 9.49 -11.82 -10.26
C TYR A 171 10.20 -12.41 -11.48
N GLU A 172 9.46 -12.99 -12.43
CA GLU A 172 10.04 -13.64 -13.62
C GLU A 172 10.55 -12.64 -14.66
N ASN A 173 9.89 -11.48 -14.82
CA ASN A 173 10.18 -10.55 -15.91
C ASN A 173 10.93 -9.29 -15.47
N ILE A 174 10.78 -8.85 -14.22
CA ILE A 174 11.37 -7.59 -13.71
C ILE A 174 12.51 -7.90 -12.74
N ILE A 175 12.23 -8.50 -11.58
CA ILE A 175 13.21 -8.71 -10.49
C ILE A 175 14.25 -9.74 -10.90
N LYS A 176 13.83 -10.89 -11.44
CA LYS A 176 14.69 -12.03 -11.84
C LYS A 176 15.71 -12.36 -10.76
N PRO A 177 15.26 -12.72 -9.56
CA PRO A 177 16.17 -13.02 -8.47
C PRO A 177 16.91 -14.33 -8.72
N ASP A 178 18.11 -14.47 -8.16
CA ASP A 178 18.88 -15.70 -8.21
C ASP A 178 19.19 -16.25 -6.81
N GLU A 179 19.87 -17.41 -6.75
CA GLU A 179 20.21 -18.10 -5.50
C GLU A 179 21.26 -17.36 -4.64
N ASN A 180 21.87 -16.28 -5.17
CA ASN A 180 22.94 -15.51 -4.53
C ASN A 180 22.48 -14.12 -4.05
N GLU A 181 21.17 -13.92 -3.88
CA GLU A 181 20.67 -12.63 -3.39
C GLU A 181 21.15 -12.37 -1.96
N ASP A 182 21.67 -11.17 -1.74
CA ASP A 182 21.82 -10.55 -0.43
C ASP A 182 20.59 -9.66 -0.22
N TYR A 183 19.61 -10.22 0.44
CA TYR A 183 18.26 -9.67 0.55
C TYR A 183 18.10 -8.80 1.80
N ALA A 184 17.62 -7.58 1.63
CA ALA A 184 17.20 -6.70 2.72
C ALA A 184 15.69 -6.52 2.70
N ASP A 185 15.03 -6.82 3.82
CA ASP A 185 13.60 -6.76 4.01
C ASP A 185 13.25 -5.71 5.05
N LEU A 186 12.80 -4.56 4.61
CA LEU A 186 12.44 -3.43 5.46
C LEU A 186 10.92 -3.44 5.68
N GLY A 187 10.49 -3.92 6.86
CA GLY A 187 9.10 -4.21 7.19
C GLY A 187 8.75 -5.69 6.99
N ALA A 188 9.60 -6.58 7.47
CA ALA A 188 9.54 -8.02 7.18
C ALA A 188 8.34 -8.75 7.81
N TYR A 189 7.54 -8.10 8.65
CA TYR A 189 6.34 -8.67 9.30
C TYR A 189 6.64 -10.04 9.92
N LYS A 190 6.20 -11.11 9.29
CA LYS A 190 6.43 -12.51 9.74
C LYS A 190 7.39 -13.27 8.84
N GLY A 191 8.00 -12.61 7.84
CA GLY A 191 8.89 -13.22 6.86
C GLY A 191 8.16 -13.86 5.67
N ASP A 192 6.95 -13.43 5.38
CA ASP A 192 6.17 -13.85 4.21
C ASP A 192 6.84 -13.44 2.90
N THR A 193 7.40 -12.25 2.81
CA THR A 193 8.20 -11.77 1.67
C THR A 193 9.51 -12.54 1.49
N ILE A 194 10.16 -12.96 2.58
CA ILE A 194 11.32 -13.87 2.52
C ILE A 194 10.90 -15.22 1.96
N GLN A 195 9.78 -15.77 2.42
CA GLN A 195 9.26 -17.04 1.92
C GLN A 195 8.87 -16.94 0.44
N GLU A 196 8.29 -15.82 0.02
CA GLU A 196 7.97 -15.55 -1.38
C GLU A 196 9.22 -15.54 -2.24
N LEU A 197 10.27 -14.81 -1.85
CA LEU A 197 11.56 -14.79 -2.55
C LEU A 197 12.15 -16.19 -2.70
N LEU A 198 12.12 -17.01 -1.63
CA LEU A 198 12.61 -18.39 -1.68
C LEU A 198 11.88 -19.24 -2.72
N GLY A 199 10.60 -18.96 -2.97
CA GLY A 199 9.82 -19.62 -4.03
C GLY A 199 10.39 -19.38 -5.44
N PHE A 200 11.04 -18.23 -5.67
CA PHE A 200 11.64 -17.87 -6.95
C PHE A 200 13.15 -18.11 -7.03
N THR A 201 13.81 -18.49 -5.92
CA THR A 201 15.26 -18.73 -5.86
C THR A 201 15.62 -20.17 -5.52
N ASN A 202 14.76 -21.14 -5.85
CA ASN A 202 14.94 -22.56 -5.54
C ASN A 202 15.20 -22.84 -4.03
N GLY A 203 14.60 -22.04 -3.15
CA GLY A 203 14.77 -22.15 -1.71
C GLY A 203 16.10 -21.64 -1.17
N LYS A 204 16.85 -20.83 -1.94
CA LYS A 204 18.19 -20.39 -1.57
C LYS A 204 18.32 -18.87 -1.63
N VAL A 205 19.14 -18.34 -0.71
CA VAL A 205 19.64 -16.96 -0.70
C VAL A 205 21.05 -16.96 -0.14
N ASN A 206 21.86 -15.96 -0.44
CA ASN A 206 23.16 -15.78 0.18
C ASN A 206 23.04 -15.28 1.62
N SER A 207 22.30 -14.18 1.82
CA SER A 207 22.03 -13.61 3.14
C SER A 207 20.67 -12.91 3.20
N VAL A 208 20.14 -12.75 4.42
CA VAL A 208 18.91 -11.98 4.72
C VAL A 208 19.20 -10.97 5.82
N THR A 209 18.84 -9.70 5.63
CA THR A 209 18.79 -8.70 6.70
C THR A 209 17.35 -8.18 6.78
N ALA A 210 16.70 -8.33 7.92
CA ALA A 210 15.28 -8.04 8.07
C ALA A 210 14.99 -7.13 9.25
N PHE A 211 14.15 -6.12 9.01
CA PHE A 211 13.69 -5.12 9.99
C PHE A 211 12.22 -5.34 10.29
N GLU A 212 11.87 -5.51 11.56
CA GLU A 212 10.48 -5.63 12.02
C GLU A 212 10.33 -4.98 13.40
N PRO A 213 9.63 -3.84 13.52
CA PRO A 213 9.50 -3.13 14.79
C PRO A 213 8.55 -3.78 15.78
N ASP A 214 7.45 -4.42 15.33
CA ASP A 214 6.50 -5.05 16.24
C ASP A 214 7.07 -6.31 16.88
N ARG A 215 7.17 -6.32 18.20
CA ARG A 215 7.76 -7.45 18.95
C ARG A 215 7.06 -8.79 18.74
N LYS A 216 5.74 -8.78 18.47
CA LYS A 216 4.99 -10.04 18.28
C LYS A 216 5.26 -10.59 16.88
N ASN A 217 5.29 -9.71 15.87
CA ASN A 217 5.64 -10.07 14.50
C ASN A 217 7.11 -10.50 14.42
N TYR A 218 8.02 -9.76 15.04
CA TYR A 218 9.44 -10.10 15.10
C TYR A 218 9.69 -11.51 15.70
N LYS A 219 8.99 -11.88 16.77
CA LYS A 219 9.09 -13.24 17.30
C LYS A 219 8.64 -14.31 16.31
N LYS A 220 7.59 -14.02 15.53
CA LYS A 220 7.13 -14.94 14.48
C LYS A 220 8.10 -14.96 13.30
N LEU A 221 8.67 -13.82 12.92
CA LEU A 221 9.74 -13.73 11.94
C LEU A 221 10.92 -14.63 12.30
N CYS A 222 11.42 -14.55 13.53
CA CYS A 222 12.52 -15.40 14.00
C CYS A 222 12.19 -16.90 13.85
N LEU A 223 11.00 -17.32 14.29
CA LEU A 223 10.57 -18.72 14.18
C LEU A 223 10.41 -19.18 12.72
N ASN A 224 9.87 -18.34 11.86
CA ASN A 224 9.69 -18.66 10.46
C ASN A 224 11.04 -18.73 9.71
N VAL A 225 11.96 -17.81 9.98
CA VAL A 225 13.32 -17.83 9.40
C VAL A 225 14.10 -19.08 9.86
N GLU A 226 13.93 -19.51 11.12
CA GLU A 226 14.48 -20.78 11.62
C GLU A 226 13.87 -21.99 10.88
N ALA A 227 12.55 -21.99 10.69
CA ALA A 227 11.86 -23.05 9.97
C ALA A 227 12.26 -23.12 8.48
N MET A 228 12.62 -21.99 7.87
CA MET A 228 13.19 -21.91 6.52
C MET A 228 14.65 -22.36 6.44
N GLY A 229 15.32 -22.64 7.58
CA GLY A 229 16.73 -23.03 7.63
C GLY A 229 17.72 -21.89 7.35
N LEU A 230 17.32 -20.65 7.58
CA LEU A 230 18.10 -19.45 7.27
C LEU A 230 18.79 -18.80 8.48
N SER A 231 18.70 -19.37 9.70
CA SER A 231 19.21 -18.75 10.93
C SER A 231 20.67 -18.28 10.82
N GLU A 232 21.56 -19.12 10.26
CA GLU A 232 22.98 -18.79 10.12
C GLU A 232 23.29 -17.73 9.02
N LYS A 233 22.31 -17.44 8.16
CA LYS A 233 22.42 -16.50 7.05
C LYS A 233 21.65 -15.21 7.29
N SER A 234 20.99 -15.07 8.45
CA SER A 234 20.07 -13.98 8.70
C SER A 234 20.55 -13.05 9.81
N ASN A 235 20.37 -11.76 9.58
CA ASN A 235 20.49 -10.68 10.57
C ASN A 235 19.08 -10.07 10.79
N LEU A 236 18.42 -10.49 11.87
CA LEU A 236 17.07 -10.05 12.18
C LEU A 236 17.10 -8.96 13.25
N LEU A 237 16.46 -7.82 12.98
CA LEU A 237 16.50 -6.61 13.77
C LEU A 237 15.09 -6.22 14.24
N ASN A 238 14.90 -6.15 15.57
CA ASN A 238 13.63 -5.66 16.12
C ASN A 238 13.62 -4.14 16.22
N VAL A 239 13.73 -3.49 15.07
CA VAL A 239 13.75 -2.04 14.89
C VAL A 239 12.94 -1.65 13.66
N ALA A 240 12.48 -0.40 13.57
CA ALA A 240 11.91 0.10 12.33
C ALA A 240 13.02 0.64 11.40
N ALA A 241 12.84 0.47 10.10
CA ALA A 241 13.73 1.08 9.12
C ALA A 241 13.52 2.59 9.06
N TYR A 242 14.61 3.34 9.18
CA TYR A 242 14.58 4.80 9.21
C TYR A 242 15.88 5.36 8.62
N LYS A 243 16.00 6.69 8.56
CA LYS A 243 17.19 7.36 8.02
C LYS A 243 18.44 7.22 8.88
N GLU A 244 18.31 7.03 10.19
CA GLU A 244 19.41 6.98 11.18
C GLU A 244 19.00 6.18 12.41
N SER A 245 19.97 5.74 13.22
CA SER A 245 19.71 5.05 14.49
C SER A 245 19.10 5.99 15.52
N GLY A 246 18.16 5.48 16.31
CA GLY A 246 17.52 6.26 17.37
C GLY A 246 16.28 5.60 17.95
N THR A 247 15.38 6.42 18.46
CA THR A 247 14.07 6.00 18.98
C THR A 247 13.00 6.96 18.45
N MET A 248 11.92 6.40 17.96
CA MET A 248 10.77 7.14 17.43
C MET A 248 9.47 6.66 18.07
N LEU A 249 8.44 7.51 18.06
CA LEU A 249 7.11 7.12 18.50
C LEU A 249 6.35 6.45 17.35
N PHE A 250 5.86 5.24 17.57
CA PHE A 250 4.96 4.56 16.66
C PHE A 250 3.54 4.59 17.21
N SER A 251 2.57 4.95 16.39
CA SER A 251 1.18 4.95 16.79
C SER A 251 0.71 3.53 17.14
N ASN A 252 0.04 3.40 18.30
CA ASN A 252 -0.42 2.11 18.81
C ASN A 252 -1.81 1.71 18.29
N LYS A 253 -2.15 2.11 17.05
CA LYS A 253 -3.41 1.66 16.43
C LYS A 253 -3.24 0.20 16.03
N ALA A 254 -3.96 -0.67 16.75
CA ALA A 254 -3.90 -2.12 16.58
C ALA A 254 -4.17 -2.53 15.12
N GLY A 255 -3.24 -3.29 14.52
CA GLY A 255 -3.37 -3.83 13.18
C GLY A 255 -2.07 -3.76 12.36
N ARG A 256 -2.17 -3.96 11.05
CA ARG A 256 -1.07 -3.85 10.08
C ARG A 256 -0.56 -2.40 9.89
N GLN A 257 -1.17 -1.40 10.54
CA GLN A 257 -0.93 0.03 10.32
C GLN A 257 -0.20 0.69 11.50
N SER A 258 0.96 0.19 11.88
CA SER A 258 1.83 0.84 12.86
C SER A 258 2.74 1.85 12.14
N ALA A 259 2.24 3.07 11.93
CA ALA A 259 2.99 4.16 11.29
C ALA A 259 3.75 5.04 12.28
N LEU A 260 4.83 5.67 11.83
CA LEU A 260 5.56 6.70 12.58
C LEU A 260 4.63 7.82 13.04
N SER A 261 4.63 8.13 14.34
CA SER A 261 3.85 9.21 14.95
C SER A 261 4.77 10.25 15.57
N LYS A 262 4.40 11.54 15.49
CA LYS A 262 5.16 12.63 16.11
C LYS A 262 4.68 12.97 17.52
N THR A 263 3.52 12.52 17.94
CA THR A 263 2.87 13.02 19.16
C THR A 263 2.37 11.94 20.13
N GLU A 264 2.01 10.74 19.68
CA GLU A 264 1.47 9.68 20.53
C GLU A 264 1.93 8.30 20.02
N GLY A 265 2.37 7.42 20.89
CA GLY A 265 2.76 6.06 20.49
C GLY A 265 3.67 5.35 21.47
N ILE A 266 4.14 4.17 21.05
CA ILE A 266 5.14 3.40 21.76
C ILE A 266 6.52 3.80 21.26
N GLU A 267 7.45 4.07 22.17
CA GLU A 267 8.85 4.24 21.83
C GLU A 267 9.39 2.97 21.16
N THR A 268 9.81 3.13 19.92
CA THR A 268 10.31 2.04 19.08
C THR A 268 11.71 2.36 18.60
N PRO A 269 12.66 1.46 18.75
CA PRO A 269 13.99 1.62 18.19
C PRO A 269 13.91 1.73 16.66
N VAL A 270 14.72 2.61 16.08
CA VAL A 270 14.86 2.76 14.64
C VAL A 270 16.32 2.66 14.23
N ASP A 271 16.58 2.16 13.02
CA ASP A 271 17.93 2.12 12.45
C ASP A 271 17.88 2.25 10.93
N SER A 272 19.01 2.57 10.32
CA SER A 272 19.16 2.64 8.88
C SER A 272 19.72 1.33 8.33
N LEU A 273 19.37 1.02 7.08
CA LEU A 273 19.99 -0.11 6.37
C LEU A 273 21.50 0.10 6.22
N ASP A 274 21.93 1.32 5.95
CA ASP A 274 23.36 1.66 5.81
C ASP A 274 24.15 1.30 7.08
N ASN A 275 23.62 1.57 8.27
CA ASN A 275 24.26 1.19 9.54
C ASN A 275 24.23 -0.33 9.75
N ALA A 276 23.08 -0.96 9.54
CA ALA A 276 22.92 -2.40 9.73
C ALA A 276 23.82 -3.22 8.79
N MET A 277 24.06 -2.72 7.58
CA MET A 277 24.90 -3.39 6.59
C MET A 277 26.39 -3.07 6.74
N ASP A 278 26.75 -1.89 7.22
CA ASP A 278 28.16 -1.46 7.38
C ASP A 278 29.01 -1.72 6.14
N GLY A 279 28.50 -1.33 4.97
CA GLY A 279 29.13 -1.52 3.66
C GLY A 279 29.04 -2.92 3.06
N ARG A 280 28.41 -3.90 3.74
CA ARG A 280 28.17 -5.23 3.17
C ARG A 280 27.23 -5.14 1.96
N ARG A 281 27.40 -6.06 1.03
CA ARG A 281 26.60 -6.13 -0.19
C ARG A 281 25.10 -6.30 0.13
N VAL A 282 24.28 -5.58 -0.63
CA VAL A 282 22.85 -5.82 -0.78
C VAL A 282 22.55 -5.90 -2.27
N SER A 283 21.83 -6.91 -2.71
CA SER A 283 21.47 -7.10 -4.11
C SER A 283 19.99 -6.88 -4.39
N PHE A 284 19.14 -7.03 -3.35
CA PHE A 284 17.71 -6.80 -3.45
C PHE A 284 17.18 -6.21 -2.15
N ILE A 285 16.43 -5.10 -2.24
CA ILE A 285 15.71 -4.46 -1.13
C ILE A 285 14.22 -4.60 -1.38
N ASN A 286 13.50 -5.17 -0.41
CA ASN A 286 12.06 -5.02 -0.26
C ASN A 286 11.77 -3.96 0.80
N MET A 287 10.86 -3.03 0.53
CA MET A 287 10.54 -1.93 1.43
C MET A 287 9.02 -1.74 1.52
N ASP A 288 8.47 -2.12 2.67
CA ASP A 288 7.07 -1.92 3.05
C ASP A 288 7.01 -1.49 4.53
N VAL A 289 7.14 -0.19 4.77
CA VAL A 289 7.36 0.39 6.11
C VAL A 289 6.23 1.32 6.56
N GLU A 290 5.01 1.06 6.04
CA GLU A 290 3.76 1.67 6.50
C GLU A 290 3.79 3.21 6.45
N GLY A 291 4.33 3.78 5.36
CA GLY A 291 4.40 5.21 5.11
C GLY A 291 5.68 5.91 5.60
N GLY A 292 6.69 5.15 5.97
CA GLY A 292 8.05 5.64 6.29
C GLY A 292 9.06 5.46 5.15
N GLU A 293 8.60 5.16 3.93
CA GLU A 293 9.45 4.80 2.79
C GLU A 293 10.45 5.89 2.45
N LYS A 294 10.03 7.15 2.51
CA LYS A 294 10.88 8.31 2.23
C LYS A 294 12.09 8.37 3.18
N GLU A 295 11.86 8.23 4.46
CA GLU A 295 12.91 8.23 5.48
C GLU A 295 13.75 6.94 5.42
N ALA A 296 13.16 5.79 5.14
CA ALA A 296 13.87 4.53 4.96
C ALA A 296 14.80 4.58 3.74
N LEU A 297 14.38 5.17 2.62
CA LEU A 297 15.24 5.41 1.45
C LEU A 297 16.44 6.28 1.77
N GLU A 298 16.28 7.30 2.60
CA GLU A 298 17.41 8.10 3.09
C GLU A 298 18.42 7.25 3.86
N GLY A 299 17.94 6.30 4.66
CA GLY A 299 18.74 5.33 5.41
C GLY A 299 19.38 4.22 4.56
N CYS A 300 19.00 4.12 3.29
CA CYS A 300 19.57 3.20 2.31
C CYS A 300 20.54 3.88 1.34
N ARG A 301 20.79 5.18 1.46
CA ARG A 301 21.52 6.01 0.49
C ARG A 301 22.86 5.40 0.09
N LYS A 302 23.73 5.08 1.06
CA LYS A 302 25.07 4.54 0.79
C LYS A 302 25.00 3.16 0.16
N THR A 303 24.07 2.33 0.63
CA THR A 303 23.82 0.99 0.08
C THR A 303 23.36 1.08 -1.38
N ILE A 304 22.43 2.00 -1.70
CA ILE A 304 21.92 2.21 -3.05
C ILE A 304 23.05 2.73 -3.97
N GLU A 305 23.79 3.75 -3.55
CA GLU A 305 24.89 4.32 -4.33
C GLU A 305 26.02 3.31 -4.61
N LEU A 306 26.34 2.46 -3.63
CA LEU A 306 27.44 1.50 -3.72
C LEU A 306 27.08 0.23 -4.51
N TRP A 307 25.91 -0.34 -4.22
CA TRP A 307 25.54 -1.67 -4.71
C TRP A 307 24.47 -1.68 -5.79
N LYS A 308 23.71 -0.58 -5.95
CA LYS A 308 22.61 -0.46 -6.90
C LYS A 308 21.68 -1.69 -6.85
N PRO A 309 21.14 -2.05 -5.65
CA PRO A 309 20.31 -3.25 -5.52
C PRO A 309 19.03 -3.13 -6.36
N LYS A 310 18.48 -4.24 -6.81
CA LYS A 310 17.08 -4.28 -7.23
C LYS A 310 16.23 -3.82 -6.06
N MET A 311 15.15 -3.10 -6.32
CA MET A 311 14.27 -2.63 -5.24
C MET A 311 12.81 -2.91 -5.59
N LEU A 312 12.06 -3.35 -4.58
CA LEU A 312 10.62 -3.40 -4.52
C LEU A 312 10.18 -2.46 -3.40
N VAL A 313 9.44 -1.41 -3.74
CA VAL A 313 9.02 -0.38 -2.79
C VAL A 313 7.51 -0.22 -2.85
N SER A 314 6.83 -0.37 -1.71
CA SER A 314 5.40 -0.11 -1.59
C SER A 314 5.12 1.37 -1.84
N ALA A 315 4.24 1.68 -2.81
CA ALA A 315 3.97 3.04 -3.26
C ALA A 315 2.47 3.41 -3.11
N TYR A 316 1.85 2.98 -2.02
CA TYR A 316 0.41 3.14 -1.80
C TYR A 316 0.03 3.75 -0.44
N HIS A 317 0.99 3.92 0.47
CA HIS A 317 0.68 4.37 1.83
C HIS A 317 0.26 5.84 1.88
N ARG A 318 0.88 6.67 1.05
CA ARG A 318 0.62 8.12 0.98
C ARG A 318 0.17 8.51 -0.42
N SER A 319 -0.56 9.62 -0.52
CA SER A 319 -0.98 10.15 -1.81
C SER A 319 0.20 10.56 -2.70
N GLU A 320 1.29 11.05 -2.12
CA GLU A 320 2.49 11.49 -2.83
C GLU A 320 3.43 10.35 -3.27
N ASP A 321 3.29 9.12 -2.75
CA ASP A 321 4.26 8.04 -2.98
C ASP A 321 4.47 7.72 -4.47
N LEU A 322 3.41 7.82 -5.27
CA LEU A 322 3.47 7.53 -6.71
C LEU A 322 4.43 8.45 -7.49
N TYR A 323 4.73 9.64 -6.98
CA TYR A 323 5.72 10.52 -7.61
C TYR A 323 6.94 10.77 -6.73
N ALA A 324 6.76 10.93 -5.42
CA ALA A 324 7.84 11.32 -4.53
C ALA A 324 8.91 10.24 -4.39
N LEU A 325 8.51 8.96 -4.27
CA LEU A 325 9.44 7.84 -4.16
C LEU A 325 10.26 7.63 -5.44
N PRO A 326 9.67 7.54 -6.65
CA PRO A 326 10.46 7.47 -7.89
C PRO A 326 11.42 8.64 -8.07
N MET A 327 10.99 9.86 -7.73
CA MET A 327 11.84 11.05 -7.85
C MET A 327 13.01 11.02 -6.87
N GLN A 328 12.79 10.59 -5.62
CA GLN A 328 13.86 10.42 -4.63
C GLN A 328 14.86 9.34 -5.07
N ILE A 329 14.37 8.18 -5.51
CA ILE A 329 15.22 7.08 -5.98
C ILE A 329 16.03 7.49 -7.21
N ARG A 330 15.43 8.24 -8.16
CA ARG A 330 16.15 8.78 -9.32
C ARG A 330 17.28 9.72 -8.94
N GLN A 331 17.14 10.49 -7.85
CA GLN A 331 18.21 11.35 -7.34
C GLN A 331 19.34 10.54 -6.70
N LEU A 332 19.04 9.40 -6.05
CA LEU A 332 20.02 8.51 -5.46
C LEU A 332 20.78 7.71 -6.52
N CYS A 333 20.08 7.22 -7.54
CA CYS A 333 20.65 6.45 -8.62
C CYS A 333 19.92 6.72 -9.95
N PRO A 334 20.45 7.62 -10.81
CA PRO A 334 19.81 8.00 -12.06
C PRO A 334 19.67 6.85 -13.10
N GLU A 335 20.39 5.75 -12.92
CA GLU A 335 20.42 4.64 -13.85
C GLU A 335 19.21 3.71 -13.72
N TYR A 336 18.48 3.77 -12.61
CA TYR A 336 17.33 2.88 -12.39
C TYR A 336 16.26 3.03 -13.45
N ARG A 337 15.78 1.87 -13.92
CA ARG A 337 14.55 1.74 -14.71
C ARG A 337 13.40 1.46 -13.76
N PHE A 338 12.31 2.17 -13.93
CA PHE A 338 11.14 2.11 -13.08
C PHE A 338 10.02 1.29 -13.71
N TYR A 339 9.42 0.42 -12.89
CA TYR A 339 8.24 -0.34 -13.25
C TYR A 339 7.20 -0.21 -12.15
N PHE A 340 5.93 -0.19 -12.51
CA PHE A 340 4.82 -0.29 -11.56
C PHE A 340 4.04 -1.56 -11.81
N ARG A 341 3.64 -2.25 -10.73
CA ARG A 341 2.70 -3.36 -10.74
C ARG A 341 1.68 -3.17 -9.63
N HIS A 342 0.45 -3.60 -9.89
CA HIS A 342 -0.63 -3.65 -8.91
C HIS A 342 -1.15 -5.07 -8.84
N TYR A 343 -1.13 -5.65 -7.66
CA TYR A 343 -1.65 -6.99 -7.43
C TYR A 343 -3.11 -6.91 -7.03
N ARG A 344 -3.79 -8.05 -7.07
CA ARG A 344 -5.20 -8.11 -6.68
C ARG A 344 -5.39 -7.60 -5.25
N TYR A 345 -5.81 -6.38 -5.11
CA TYR A 345 -6.12 -5.74 -3.84
C TYR A 345 -7.14 -4.61 -4.05
N ILE A 346 -8.17 -4.53 -3.21
CA ILE A 346 -9.11 -3.41 -3.15
C ILE A 346 -9.06 -2.84 -1.72
N PRO A 347 -8.77 -1.56 -1.51
CA PRO A 347 -8.42 -0.51 -2.48
C PRO A 347 -7.03 -0.71 -3.11
N ALA A 348 -6.42 0.31 -3.70
CA ALA A 348 -5.15 0.24 -4.44
C ALA A 348 -3.91 -0.05 -3.57
N TRP A 349 -4.08 -0.80 -2.48
CA TRP A 349 -2.97 -1.33 -1.71
C TRP A 349 -2.29 -2.42 -2.53
N ASP A 350 -1.03 -2.72 -2.22
CA ASP A 350 -0.23 -3.63 -3.05
C ASP A 350 0.07 -3.06 -4.47
N THR A 351 0.16 -1.72 -4.55
CA THR A 351 0.72 -1.01 -5.69
C THR A 351 2.20 -0.77 -5.45
N ASN A 352 3.03 -1.40 -6.27
CA ASN A 352 4.46 -1.55 -6.02
C ASN A 352 5.31 -0.91 -7.11
N LEU A 353 6.34 -0.17 -6.67
CA LEU A 353 7.39 0.39 -7.52
C LEU A 353 8.60 -0.56 -7.54
N TYR A 354 9.00 -0.96 -8.74
CA TYR A 354 10.21 -1.74 -8.96
C TYR A 354 11.29 -0.86 -9.57
N CYS A 355 12.49 -0.93 -9.01
CA CYS A 355 13.65 -0.19 -9.48
C CYS A 355 14.76 -1.19 -9.85
N ILE A 356 15.11 -1.23 -11.12
CA ILE A 356 16.08 -2.18 -11.67
C ILE A 356 17.25 -1.40 -12.28
N PRO A 357 18.50 -1.66 -11.86
CA PRO A 357 19.68 -0.95 -12.35
C PRO A 357 19.98 -1.20 -13.84
#